data_0d5780ce9e90cf27cc0da1013b4c4915
#
_entry.id   0d5780ce9e90cf27cc0da1013b4c4915
#
_cell.length_a   1.000
_cell.length_b   1.000
_cell.length_c   1.000
_cell.angle_alpha   90.00
_cell.angle_beta   90.00
_cell.angle_gamma   90.00
#
_symmetry.space_group_name_H-M   'P 1'
#
loop_
_entity.id
_entity.type
_entity.pdbx_description
1 polymer ?
#
loop_
_entity_poly.entity_id
_entity_poly.type
_entity_poly.pdbx_seq_one_letter_code
_entity_poly.pdbx_strand_id
1 'polypeptide(L)'
;MLLESFNPMEQLSIFDIFKIGVGPSSSHTLGPWKAALAFRNTLTTLAFDSISITLYGSLSKTGKGHKTDVAVQLGLSGLIPETTNTCEMDRILDQIRITETLFFDSGSISFSPQMHIDFCNRLHEAHPNVLTFRASRKKEIVLEQTYASLGGGFIRLLGDSEPEQKKVDFPFPIENGADVLQHTQNNTLDFHEIIFRNEQHLGTAEQINFKLQEIYDTMKLSVYKGCITAGVLPGGLKVKRRARELCSKLLEEHQYKTIDAWEEALRKTPLVFDTLNTWISCFALAVNEQNAAMGKIVTSPTNGAAGVIPAVLLYHQYFAVNRGFEDVKKFLLVAGEIGCMFKKGATISAAEGGCQAEIGVSSAMAAAGLTACLGGSTKQILMAAEIAMEHHLGLTCDPIQGLVQVPCIERNSMGAIKAIMASNLALNGNPEDAIVNFDQVVKTMWETGQAMNSNFKETSEGGLAIHVAVSFPSC
;
A
#
# COMPACT_ATOMS: atom_id res chain seq x y z
N MET A 1 -26.64 -7.78 -14.56
CA MET A 1 -25.59 -7.30 -13.64
C MET A 1 -25.05 -8.55 -12.95
N LEU A 2 -24.02 -9.12 -13.54
CA LEU A 2 -23.41 -10.36 -13.09
C LEU A 2 -22.65 -10.05 -11.79
N LEU A 3 -23.06 -10.68 -10.71
CA LEU A 3 -22.24 -10.87 -9.53
C LEU A 3 -21.01 -11.64 -10.00
N GLU A 4 -19.89 -10.94 -10.25
CA GLU A 4 -18.59 -11.63 -10.33
C GLU A 4 -18.44 -12.35 -9.00
N SER A 5 -18.49 -13.66 -9.08
CA SER A 5 -18.29 -14.54 -7.95
C SER A 5 -16.93 -14.23 -7.37
N PHE A 6 -16.90 -13.73 -6.13
CA PHE A 6 -15.71 -13.81 -5.29
C PHE A 6 -15.16 -15.22 -5.47
N ASN A 7 -13.90 -15.32 -5.88
CA ASN A 7 -13.26 -16.61 -6.00
C ASN A 7 -12.87 -17.06 -4.57
N PRO A 8 -13.67 -17.92 -3.92
CA PRO A 8 -13.54 -18.19 -2.46
C PRO A 8 -12.34 -19.05 -2.10
N MET A 9 -11.32 -19.09 -2.93
CA MET A 9 -10.17 -19.99 -2.77
C MET A 9 -8.81 -19.32 -3.04
N GLU A 10 -8.72 -17.98 -3.05
CA GLU A 10 -7.44 -17.30 -3.15
C GLU A 10 -6.73 -17.35 -1.79
N GLN A 11 -5.76 -18.25 -1.63
CA GLN A 11 -4.93 -18.28 -0.43
C GLN A 11 -3.84 -17.21 -0.55
N LEU A 12 -3.87 -16.21 0.32
CA LEU A 12 -2.94 -15.09 0.35
C LEU A 12 -1.95 -15.23 1.50
N SER A 13 -0.68 -15.01 1.21
CA SER A 13 0.33 -14.78 2.23
C SER A 13 0.23 -13.34 2.78
N ILE A 14 0.58 -13.14 4.03
CA ILE A 14 0.71 -11.78 4.59
C ILE A 14 1.74 -10.94 3.80
N PHE A 15 2.70 -11.58 3.14
CA PHE A 15 3.68 -10.94 2.27
C PHE A 15 3.09 -10.49 0.93
N ASP A 16 1.86 -10.91 0.60
CA ASP A 16 1.08 -10.33 -0.49
C ASP A 16 0.45 -9.00 -0.11
N ILE A 17 0.26 -8.75 1.18
CA ILE A 17 -0.26 -7.49 1.73
C ILE A 17 0.89 -6.52 2.04
N PHE A 18 1.95 -7.01 2.70
CA PHE A 18 3.14 -6.22 2.99
C PHE A 18 4.19 -6.39 1.89
N LYS A 19 4.33 -5.37 1.04
CA LYS A 19 5.30 -5.36 -0.05
C LYS A 19 6.25 -4.18 0.09
N ILE A 20 7.54 -4.44 0.11
CA ILE A 20 8.54 -3.38 -0.02
C ILE A 20 8.46 -2.83 -1.44
N GLY A 21 8.41 -1.52 -1.56
CA GLY A 21 8.27 -0.88 -2.86
C GLY A 21 8.55 0.62 -2.80
N VAL A 22 8.14 1.30 -3.86
CA VAL A 22 8.34 2.73 -4.04
C VAL A 22 6.99 3.41 -4.23
N GLY A 23 6.84 4.63 -3.65
CA GLY A 23 5.63 5.44 -3.83
C GLY A 23 5.46 6.02 -5.24
N PRO A 24 4.39 6.78 -5.46
CA PRO A 24 3.39 7.19 -4.48
C PRO A 24 2.17 6.25 -4.37
N SER A 25 1.87 5.40 -5.37
CA SER A 25 0.63 4.61 -5.43
C SER A 25 0.89 3.13 -5.71
N SER A 26 0.18 2.24 -5.01
CA SER A 26 0.26 0.80 -5.29
C SER A 26 -0.44 0.43 -6.60
N SER A 27 -1.57 1.06 -6.93
CA SER A 27 -2.34 0.81 -8.15
C SER A 27 -1.81 1.55 -9.38
N HIS A 28 -1.29 2.78 -9.21
CA HIS A 28 -0.88 3.65 -10.33
C HIS A 28 0.65 3.71 -10.53
N THR A 29 1.45 3.26 -9.56
CA THR A 29 2.93 3.23 -9.66
C THR A 29 3.43 1.80 -9.62
N LEU A 30 3.25 1.10 -8.49
CA LEU A 30 3.83 -0.22 -8.27
C LEU A 30 3.24 -1.28 -9.22
N GLY A 31 1.92 -1.29 -9.44
CA GLY A 31 1.26 -2.20 -10.38
C GLY A 31 1.74 -1.98 -11.83
N PRO A 32 1.67 -0.76 -12.40
CA PRO A 32 2.23 -0.46 -13.72
C PRO A 32 3.72 -0.78 -13.85
N TRP A 33 4.53 -0.56 -12.81
CA TRP A 33 5.94 -0.96 -12.81
C TRP A 33 6.11 -2.46 -12.95
N LYS A 34 5.39 -3.25 -12.16
CA LYS A 34 5.40 -4.72 -12.24
C LYS A 34 4.87 -5.23 -13.57
N ALA A 35 3.82 -4.62 -14.12
CA ALA A 35 3.29 -4.97 -15.43
C ALA A 35 4.32 -4.71 -16.54
N ALA A 36 5.01 -3.57 -16.48
CA ALA A 36 6.07 -3.23 -17.44
C ALA A 36 7.26 -4.20 -17.33
N LEU A 37 7.66 -4.57 -16.11
CA LEU A 37 8.71 -5.57 -15.88
C LEU A 37 8.29 -6.97 -16.37
N ALA A 38 7.04 -7.38 -16.11
CA ALA A 38 6.49 -8.64 -16.60
C ALA A 38 6.48 -8.67 -18.14
N PHE A 39 6.00 -7.60 -18.78
CA PHE A 39 6.04 -7.48 -20.24
C PHE A 39 7.47 -7.53 -20.80
N ARG A 40 8.42 -6.79 -20.20
CA ARG A 40 9.84 -6.85 -20.58
C ARG A 40 10.37 -8.28 -20.58
N ASN A 41 10.04 -9.07 -19.56
CA ASN A 41 10.52 -10.45 -19.42
C ASN A 41 9.99 -11.37 -20.53
N THR A 42 8.84 -11.07 -21.12
CA THR A 42 8.31 -11.84 -22.27
C THR A 42 9.00 -11.50 -23.60
N LEU A 43 9.72 -10.38 -23.66
CA LEU A 43 10.43 -9.93 -24.87
C LEU A 43 11.78 -10.59 -25.11
N THR A 44 12.30 -11.36 -24.15
CA THR A 44 13.67 -11.91 -24.19
C THR A 44 13.98 -12.76 -25.43
N THR A 45 12.95 -13.39 -26.01
CA THR A 45 13.10 -14.28 -27.19
C THR A 45 12.56 -13.65 -28.48
N LEU A 46 12.01 -12.42 -28.41
CA LEU A 46 11.34 -11.79 -29.54
C LEU A 46 12.21 -10.71 -30.19
N ALA A 47 12.15 -10.62 -31.52
CA ALA A 47 12.77 -9.52 -32.24
C ALA A 47 11.74 -8.39 -32.45
N PHE A 48 12.04 -7.19 -31.95
CA PHE A 48 11.22 -6.00 -32.06
C PHE A 48 12.11 -4.76 -32.24
N ASP A 49 11.53 -3.67 -32.73
CA ASP A 49 12.21 -2.38 -32.95
C ASP A 49 11.50 -1.18 -32.30
N SER A 50 10.30 -1.39 -31.79
CA SER A 50 9.54 -0.34 -31.09
C SER A 50 8.61 -0.91 -30.03
N ILE A 51 8.33 -0.08 -28.99
CA ILE A 51 7.34 -0.37 -27.94
C ILE A 51 6.43 0.84 -27.79
N SER A 52 5.12 0.59 -27.65
CA SER A 52 4.14 1.62 -27.28
C SER A 52 3.28 1.14 -26.11
N ILE A 53 2.86 2.09 -25.29
CA ILE A 53 2.07 1.85 -24.09
C ILE A 53 0.81 2.71 -24.13
N THR A 54 -0.35 2.13 -23.83
CA THR A 54 -1.61 2.87 -23.67
C THR A 54 -2.11 2.70 -22.24
N LEU A 55 -2.32 3.81 -21.53
CA LEU A 55 -2.87 3.87 -20.19
C LEU A 55 -4.35 4.24 -20.29
N TYR A 56 -5.23 3.49 -19.62
CA TYR A 56 -6.68 3.68 -19.67
C TYR A 56 -7.26 4.12 -18.33
N GLY A 57 -8.47 4.70 -18.38
CA GLY A 57 -9.30 5.00 -17.23
C GLY A 57 -8.58 5.84 -16.17
N SER A 58 -8.53 5.37 -14.92
CA SER A 58 -7.90 6.10 -13.83
C SER A 58 -6.38 6.23 -14.01
N LEU A 59 -5.69 5.24 -14.61
CA LEU A 59 -4.27 5.34 -14.95
C LEU A 59 -3.97 6.48 -15.93
N SER A 60 -4.92 6.85 -16.79
CA SER A 60 -4.80 8.00 -17.67
C SER A 60 -5.09 9.31 -16.92
N LYS A 61 -6.20 9.37 -16.17
CA LYS A 61 -6.69 10.60 -15.54
C LYS A 61 -5.75 11.12 -14.45
N THR A 62 -5.24 10.24 -13.62
CA THR A 62 -4.40 10.59 -12.45
C THR A 62 -2.94 10.13 -12.58
N GLY A 63 -2.60 9.41 -13.65
CA GLY A 63 -1.32 8.73 -13.80
C GLY A 63 -0.09 9.64 -13.77
N LYS A 64 -0.18 10.87 -14.30
CA LYS A 64 0.92 11.84 -14.19
C LYS A 64 1.20 12.23 -12.75
N GLY A 65 0.15 12.46 -11.96
CA GLY A 65 0.25 12.74 -10.52
C GLY A 65 0.84 11.57 -9.74
N HIS A 66 0.49 10.36 -10.12
CA HIS A 66 0.97 9.12 -9.53
C HIS A 66 2.27 8.56 -10.14
N LYS A 67 2.89 9.28 -11.07
CA LYS A 67 4.14 8.85 -11.73
C LYS A 67 4.01 7.51 -12.47
N THR A 68 2.86 7.23 -13.08
CA THR A 68 2.61 5.99 -13.82
C THR A 68 3.54 5.85 -15.02
N ASP A 69 3.76 6.93 -15.75
CA ASP A 69 4.72 7.00 -16.86
C ASP A 69 6.16 6.73 -16.41
N VAL A 70 6.56 7.25 -15.27
CA VAL A 70 7.87 7.00 -14.66
C VAL A 70 7.99 5.51 -14.28
N ALA A 71 6.99 4.96 -13.62
CA ALA A 71 6.96 3.56 -13.19
C ALA A 71 7.08 2.59 -14.38
N VAL A 72 6.38 2.86 -15.49
CA VAL A 72 6.46 2.09 -16.73
C VAL A 72 7.87 2.14 -17.31
N GLN A 73 8.52 3.31 -17.35
CA GLN A 73 9.90 3.45 -17.83
C GLN A 73 10.88 2.62 -17.00
N LEU A 74 10.76 2.67 -15.67
CA LEU A 74 11.62 1.92 -14.76
C LEU A 74 11.42 0.39 -14.92
N GLY A 75 10.17 -0.08 -15.05
CA GLY A 75 9.86 -1.48 -15.30
C GLY A 75 10.37 -1.97 -16.66
N LEU A 76 10.19 -1.20 -17.72
CA LEU A 76 10.75 -1.49 -19.05
C LEU A 76 12.29 -1.45 -19.06
N SER A 77 12.92 -0.76 -18.14
CA SER A 77 14.38 -0.77 -17.95
C SER A 77 14.88 -1.99 -17.14
N GLY A 78 13.98 -2.86 -16.67
CA GLY A 78 14.35 -4.08 -15.93
C GLY A 78 14.57 -3.87 -14.43
N LEU A 79 14.26 -2.70 -13.90
CA LEU A 79 14.39 -2.42 -12.47
C LEU A 79 13.31 -3.12 -11.66
N ILE A 80 13.69 -3.67 -10.52
CA ILE A 80 12.81 -4.38 -9.59
C ILE A 80 12.45 -3.42 -8.44
N PRO A 81 11.17 -3.08 -8.23
CA PRO A 81 10.77 -2.06 -7.26
C PRO A 81 11.22 -2.37 -5.82
N GLU A 82 11.27 -3.64 -5.43
CA GLU A 82 11.65 -4.08 -4.10
C GLU A 82 13.13 -3.78 -3.77
N THR A 83 14.03 -3.89 -4.73
CA THR A 83 15.49 -3.79 -4.52
C THR A 83 16.10 -2.48 -5.02
N THR A 84 15.44 -1.81 -5.96
CA THR A 84 15.96 -0.57 -6.57
C THR A 84 16.03 0.57 -5.56
N ASN A 85 17.10 1.35 -5.60
CA ASN A 85 17.26 2.58 -4.82
C ASN A 85 16.92 3.83 -5.65
N THR A 86 16.65 4.94 -4.96
CA THR A 86 16.23 6.20 -5.60
C THR A 86 17.29 6.77 -6.54
N CYS A 87 18.58 6.69 -6.19
CA CYS A 87 19.67 7.18 -7.06
C CYS A 87 19.75 6.40 -8.37
N GLU A 88 19.49 5.12 -8.34
CA GLU A 88 19.44 4.29 -9.55
C GLU A 88 18.25 4.63 -10.43
N MET A 89 17.08 4.88 -9.81
CA MET A 89 15.89 5.36 -10.53
C MET A 89 16.19 6.65 -11.27
N ASP A 90 16.73 7.66 -10.57
CA ASP A 90 17.05 8.97 -11.16
C ASP A 90 18.04 8.82 -12.31
N ARG A 91 19.08 8.01 -12.13
CA ARG A 91 20.09 7.75 -13.17
C ARG A 91 19.47 7.15 -14.46
N ILE A 92 18.58 6.17 -14.32
CA ILE A 92 17.92 5.53 -15.47
C ILE A 92 16.96 6.49 -16.17
N LEU A 93 16.17 7.25 -15.41
CA LEU A 93 15.24 8.23 -15.97
C LEU A 93 15.98 9.36 -16.70
N ASP A 94 17.09 9.84 -16.16
CA ASP A 94 17.95 10.82 -16.82
C ASP A 94 18.57 10.24 -18.09
N GLN A 95 19.01 8.99 -18.06
CA GLN A 95 19.53 8.30 -19.24
C GLN A 95 18.47 8.24 -20.35
N ILE A 96 17.23 7.77 -20.05
CA ILE A 96 16.14 7.71 -21.04
C ILE A 96 15.84 9.11 -21.59
N ARG A 97 15.76 10.12 -20.73
CA ARG A 97 15.47 11.51 -21.11
C ARG A 97 16.53 12.09 -22.06
N ILE A 98 17.81 11.78 -21.83
CA ILE A 98 18.93 12.33 -22.62
C ILE A 98 19.13 11.57 -23.92
N THR A 99 19.04 10.23 -23.86
CA THR A 99 19.38 9.38 -25.02
C THR A 99 18.17 8.99 -25.87
N GLU A 100 16.96 9.20 -25.37
CA GLU A 100 15.70 8.70 -25.93
C GLU A 100 15.78 7.22 -26.32
N THR A 101 16.35 6.40 -25.42
CA THR A 101 16.65 4.99 -25.68
C THR A 101 16.33 4.11 -24.48
N LEU A 102 15.69 2.96 -24.75
CA LEU A 102 15.57 1.85 -23.81
C LEU A 102 16.54 0.73 -24.18
N PHE A 103 17.18 0.15 -23.16
CA PHE A 103 18.15 -0.93 -23.33
C PHE A 103 17.55 -2.27 -22.90
N PHE A 104 17.77 -3.28 -23.73
CA PHE A 104 17.39 -4.68 -23.50
C PHE A 104 18.62 -5.57 -23.72
N ASP A 105 18.57 -6.80 -23.28
CA ASP A 105 19.68 -7.75 -23.48
C ASP A 105 19.94 -8.02 -24.98
N SER A 106 18.87 -7.92 -25.79
CA SER A 106 18.92 -8.08 -27.25
C SER A 106 19.38 -6.84 -28.02
N GLY A 107 19.63 -5.71 -27.35
CA GLY A 107 19.99 -4.44 -27.97
C GLY A 107 19.26 -3.23 -27.40
N SER A 108 19.10 -2.19 -28.19
CA SER A 108 18.41 -0.96 -27.77
C SER A 108 17.37 -0.52 -28.80
N ILE A 109 16.34 0.17 -28.33
CA ILE A 109 15.31 0.78 -29.18
C ILE A 109 15.17 2.27 -28.87
N SER A 110 14.73 3.04 -29.86
CA SER A 110 14.33 4.43 -29.64
C SER A 110 13.06 4.48 -28.78
N PHE A 111 13.08 5.29 -27.73
CA PHE A 111 11.96 5.44 -26.81
C PHE A 111 11.93 6.84 -26.20
N SER A 112 10.87 7.58 -26.50
CA SER A 112 10.54 8.85 -25.87
C SER A 112 9.21 8.70 -25.14
N PRO A 113 9.14 8.95 -23.83
CA PRO A 113 7.91 8.81 -23.06
C PRO A 113 6.72 9.61 -23.63
N GLN A 114 7.01 10.79 -24.18
CA GLN A 114 6.02 11.68 -24.78
C GLN A 114 5.36 11.10 -26.05
N MET A 115 6.09 10.27 -26.79
CA MET A 115 5.60 9.67 -28.04
C MET A 115 5.10 8.23 -27.87
N HIS A 116 5.63 7.52 -26.89
CA HIS A 116 5.40 6.08 -26.76
C HIS A 116 4.48 5.70 -25.59
N ILE A 117 4.13 6.66 -24.69
CA ILE A 117 3.15 6.47 -23.63
C ILE A 117 1.93 7.35 -23.90
N ASP A 118 0.83 6.72 -24.29
CA ASP A 118 -0.45 7.37 -24.55
C ASP A 118 -1.37 7.34 -23.32
N PHE A 119 -1.86 8.51 -22.92
CA PHE A 119 -2.85 8.69 -21.85
C PHE A 119 -4.26 8.73 -22.45
N CYS A 120 -4.88 7.56 -22.62
CA CYS A 120 -6.19 7.41 -23.22
C CYS A 120 -7.32 7.55 -22.17
N ASN A 121 -8.13 8.58 -22.29
CA ASN A 121 -9.22 8.86 -21.34
C ASN A 121 -10.41 7.88 -21.42
N ARG A 122 -10.38 6.89 -22.31
CA ARG A 122 -11.42 5.86 -22.39
C ARG A 122 -11.30 4.91 -21.20
N LEU A 123 -12.48 4.50 -20.70
CA LEU A 123 -12.54 3.41 -19.72
C LEU A 123 -12.36 2.07 -20.45
N HIS A 124 -11.67 1.15 -19.81
CA HIS A 124 -11.58 -0.24 -20.26
C HIS A 124 -12.64 -1.08 -19.54
N GLU A 125 -13.31 -1.99 -20.29
CA GLU A 125 -14.44 -2.77 -19.75
C GLU A 125 -14.06 -3.68 -18.58
N ALA A 126 -12.81 -4.18 -18.58
CA ALA A 126 -12.36 -5.16 -17.60
C ALA A 126 -12.00 -4.56 -16.23
N HIS A 127 -11.50 -3.32 -16.17
CA HIS A 127 -11.07 -2.71 -14.89
C HIS A 127 -10.77 -1.21 -15.07
N PRO A 128 -10.95 -0.36 -14.03
CA PRO A 128 -10.61 1.07 -14.08
C PRO A 128 -9.13 1.37 -14.33
N ASN A 129 -8.22 0.48 -13.89
CA ASN A 129 -6.77 0.65 -13.97
C ASN A 129 -6.15 -0.34 -14.96
N VAL A 130 -6.27 -0.08 -16.24
CA VAL A 130 -5.76 -0.96 -17.31
C VAL A 130 -4.65 -0.27 -18.10
N LEU A 131 -3.65 -1.05 -18.52
CA LEU A 131 -2.60 -0.63 -19.42
C LEU A 131 -2.26 -1.72 -20.43
N THR A 132 -2.04 -1.31 -21.69
CA THR A 132 -1.67 -2.20 -22.78
C THR A 132 -0.28 -1.88 -23.28
N PHE A 133 0.57 -2.90 -23.39
CA PHE A 133 1.89 -2.84 -24.00
C PHE A 133 1.84 -3.50 -25.39
N ARG A 134 2.51 -2.87 -26.37
CA ARG A 134 2.69 -3.38 -27.72
C ARG A 134 4.16 -3.35 -28.10
N ALA A 135 4.73 -4.48 -28.47
CA ALA A 135 6.00 -4.55 -29.16
C ALA A 135 5.74 -4.73 -30.65
N SER A 136 6.43 -3.96 -31.49
CA SER A 136 6.28 -4.03 -32.94
C SER A 136 7.63 -4.25 -33.63
N ARG A 137 7.60 -4.86 -34.80
CA ARG A 137 8.73 -4.99 -35.71
C ARG A 137 8.31 -4.55 -37.10
N LYS A 138 8.98 -3.57 -37.67
CA LYS A 138 8.64 -2.97 -38.98
C LYS A 138 7.17 -2.53 -39.07
N LYS A 139 6.65 -1.97 -37.99
CA LYS A 139 5.26 -1.50 -37.79
C LYS A 139 4.23 -2.61 -37.63
N GLU A 140 4.57 -3.88 -37.64
CA GLU A 140 3.66 -4.99 -37.32
C GLU A 140 3.78 -5.35 -35.85
N ILE A 141 2.64 -5.55 -35.17
CA ILE A 141 2.60 -5.91 -33.76
C ILE A 141 3.04 -7.39 -33.66
N VAL A 142 4.12 -7.62 -32.92
CA VAL A 142 4.67 -8.97 -32.66
C VAL A 142 4.25 -9.51 -31.27
N LEU A 143 3.89 -8.61 -30.34
CA LEU A 143 3.34 -8.97 -29.06
C LEU A 143 2.46 -7.84 -28.54
N GLU A 144 1.26 -8.19 -28.07
CA GLU A 144 0.38 -7.29 -27.32
C GLU A 144 -0.01 -7.96 -26.01
N GLN A 145 0.12 -7.26 -24.90
CA GLN A 145 -0.32 -7.71 -23.59
C GLN A 145 -1.02 -6.58 -22.85
N THR A 146 -2.17 -6.89 -22.28
CA THR A 146 -2.99 -5.95 -21.51
C THR A 146 -3.06 -6.40 -20.05
N TYR A 147 -2.75 -5.51 -19.14
CA TYR A 147 -2.73 -5.77 -17.70
C TYR A 147 -3.75 -4.90 -16.98
N ALA A 148 -4.40 -5.47 -15.96
CA ALA A 148 -5.14 -4.74 -14.94
C ALA A 148 -4.29 -4.61 -13.67
N SER A 149 -4.23 -3.40 -13.10
CA SER A 149 -3.60 -3.14 -11.79
C SER A 149 -4.68 -3.13 -10.71
N LEU A 150 -4.69 -4.16 -9.85
CA LEU A 150 -5.80 -4.48 -8.94
C LEU A 150 -5.69 -3.80 -7.55
N GLY A 151 -4.75 -2.87 -7.36
CA GLY A 151 -4.42 -2.31 -6.03
C GLY A 151 -3.40 -3.17 -5.28
N GLY A 152 -2.82 -2.64 -4.18
CA GLY A 152 -1.81 -3.36 -3.39
C GLY A 152 -0.58 -3.85 -4.18
N GLY A 153 -0.35 -3.34 -5.39
CA GLY A 153 0.72 -3.82 -6.29
C GLY A 153 0.43 -5.20 -6.91
N PHE A 154 -0.83 -5.65 -6.93
CA PHE A 154 -1.24 -6.82 -7.69
C PHE A 154 -1.50 -6.44 -9.15
N ILE A 155 -1.17 -7.35 -10.05
CA ILE A 155 -1.44 -7.22 -11.49
C ILE A 155 -2.10 -8.50 -12.03
N ARG A 156 -2.93 -8.35 -13.07
CA ARG A 156 -3.53 -9.47 -13.79
C ARG A 156 -3.36 -9.25 -15.30
N LEU A 157 -2.84 -10.24 -16.01
CA LEU A 157 -2.84 -10.27 -17.47
C LEU A 157 -4.26 -10.54 -17.96
N LEU A 158 -4.77 -9.71 -18.86
CA LEU A 158 -6.12 -9.86 -19.43
C LEU A 158 -6.04 -10.65 -20.74
N GLY A 159 -7.02 -11.52 -20.98
CA GLY A 159 -7.14 -12.27 -22.24
C GLY A 159 -6.56 -13.69 -22.24
N ASP A 160 -5.68 -14.04 -21.33
CA ASP A 160 -5.31 -15.43 -21.10
C ASP A 160 -6.33 -16.10 -20.16
N SER A 161 -6.59 -17.40 -20.38
CA SER A 161 -7.15 -18.24 -19.32
C SER A 161 -6.30 -18.01 -18.06
N GLU A 162 -6.95 -17.63 -16.96
CA GLU A 162 -6.23 -17.40 -15.69
C GLU A 162 -5.22 -18.53 -15.51
N PRO A 163 -3.91 -18.21 -15.33
CA PRO A 163 -2.98 -19.25 -14.99
C PRO A 163 -3.55 -19.94 -13.76
N GLU A 164 -3.68 -21.27 -13.79
CA GLU A 164 -4.08 -22.03 -12.61
C GLU A 164 -3.18 -21.54 -11.47
N GLN A 165 -3.74 -20.66 -10.63
CA GLN A 165 -3.06 -20.28 -9.40
C GLN A 165 -2.85 -21.60 -8.67
N LYS A 166 -1.59 -21.96 -8.41
CA LYS A 166 -1.29 -23.14 -7.59
C LYS A 166 -2.08 -22.97 -6.30
N LYS A 167 -3.13 -23.80 -6.15
CA LYS A 167 -3.88 -23.85 -4.89
C LYS A 167 -2.88 -24.18 -3.81
N VAL A 168 -2.62 -23.24 -2.94
CA VAL A 168 -1.83 -23.48 -1.75
C VAL A 168 -2.83 -23.91 -0.68
N ASP A 169 -2.80 -25.17 -0.30
CA ASP A 169 -3.66 -25.67 0.78
C ASP A 169 -3.01 -25.35 2.13
N PHE A 170 -3.33 -24.22 2.70
CA PHE A 170 -2.83 -23.86 4.02
C PHE A 170 -3.35 -24.82 5.10
N PRO A 171 -2.56 -25.14 6.15
CA PRO A 171 -2.99 -25.97 7.27
C PRO A 171 -4.23 -25.40 8.00
N PHE A 172 -4.37 -24.10 8.00
CA PHE A 172 -5.47 -23.37 8.60
C PHE A 172 -6.03 -22.37 7.59
N PRO A 173 -6.87 -22.78 6.64
CA PRO A 173 -7.44 -21.87 5.66
C PRO A 173 -8.33 -20.83 6.36
N ILE A 174 -8.14 -19.55 6.04
CA ILE A 174 -8.87 -18.42 6.62
C ILE A 174 -9.48 -17.62 5.47
N GLU A 175 -10.79 -17.53 5.42
CA GLU A 175 -11.54 -16.67 4.50
C GLU A 175 -12.15 -15.46 5.22
N ASN A 176 -12.47 -15.61 6.50
CA ASN A 176 -13.20 -14.65 7.31
C ASN A 176 -12.87 -14.76 8.80
N GLY A 177 -13.43 -13.88 9.62
CA GLY A 177 -13.21 -13.87 11.07
C GLY A 177 -13.76 -15.10 11.79
N ALA A 178 -14.83 -15.73 11.29
CA ALA A 178 -15.39 -16.95 11.87
C ALA A 178 -14.40 -18.12 11.75
N ASP A 179 -13.67 -18.24 10.63
CA ASP A 179 -12.62 -19.26 10.46
C ASP A 179 -11.51 -19.10 11.50
N VAL A 180 -11.07 -17.85 11.72
CA VAL A 180 -10.06 -17.54 12.74
C VAL A 180 -10.50 -17.97 14.12
N LEU A 181 -11.75 -17.66 14.51
CA LEU A 181 -12.31 -18.08 15.79
C LEU A 181 -12.36 -19.59 15.92
N GLN A 182 -12.79 -20.29 14.87
CA GLN A 182 -12.84 -21.75 14.84
C GLN A 182 -11.46 -22.36 14.99
N HIS A 183 -10.45 -21.87 14.24
CA HIS A 183 -9.10 -22.42 14.28
C HIS A 183 -8.43 -22.16 15.64
N THR A 184 -8.57 -20.98 16.22
CA THR A 184 -7.98 -20.68 17.54
C THR A 184 -8.62 -21.50 18.65
N GLN A 185 -9.93 -21.71 18.63
CA GLN A 185 -10.65 -22.54 19.62
C GLN A 185 -10.28 -24.02 19.51
N ASN A 186 -10.30 -24.57 18.29
CA ASN A 186 -10.08 -26.00 18.06
C ASN A 186 -8.66 -26.45 18.34
N ASN A 187 -7.67 -25.56 18.17
CA ASN A 187 -6.24 -25.94 18.24
C ASN A 187 -5.53 -25.39 19.48
N THR A 188 -6.19 -24.59 20.30
CA THR A 188 -5.59 -23.94 21.49
C THR A 188 -4.34 -23.14 21.11
N LEU A 189 -4.40 -22.45 19.95
CA LEU A 189 -3.33 -21.63 19.39
C LEU A 189 -3.76 -20.17 19.39
N ASP A 190 -2.81 -19.28 19.61
CA ASP A 190 -3.02 -17.85 19.41
C ASP A 190 -3.19 -17.52 17.92
N PHE A 191 -3.90 -16.43 17.60
CA PHE A 191 -4.16 -16.02 16.22
C PHE A 191 -2.86 -15.90 15.39
N HIS A 192 -1.83 -15.25 15.94
CA HIS A 192 -0.55 -15.10 15.23
C HIS A 192 0.19 -16.44 15.00
N GLU A 193 0.01 -17.43 15.86
CA GLU A 193 0.63 -18.76 15.69
C GLU A 193 0.00 -19.52 14.53
N ILE A 194 -1.32 -19.41 14.35
CA ILE A 194 -2.04 -19.98 13.21
C ILE A 194 -1.48 -19.41 11.91
N ILE A 195 -1.35 -18.09 11.83
CA ILE A 195 -0.83 -17.42 10.63
C ILE A 195 0.61 -17.83 10.38
N PHE A 196 1.44 -17.86 11.42
CA PHE A 196 2.83 -18.26 11.28
C PHE A 196 2.98 -19.69 10.73
N ARG A 197 2.09 -20.61 11.14
CA ARG A 197 2.06 -21.99 10.60
C ARG A 197 1.59 -22.01 9.14
N ASN A 198 0.65 -21.17 8.73
CA ASN A 198 0.28 -21.00 7.33
C ASN A 198 1.47 -20.52 6.51
N GLU A 199 2.19 -19.50 6.96
CA GLU A 199 3.39 -19.00 6.28
C GLU A 199 4.51 -20.05 6.22
N GLN A 200 4.67 -20.89 7.27
CA GLN A 200 5.63 -22.00 7.26
C GLN A 200 5.33 -23.08 6.20
N HIS A 201 4.11 -23.14 5.67
CA HIS A 201 3.80 -23.98 4.52
C HIS A 201 4.43 -23.44 3.22
N LEU A 202 4.73 -22.14 3.16
CA LEU A 202 5.35 -21.47 2.01
C LEU A 202 6.87 -21.32 2.14
N GLY A 203 7.42 -21.41 3.35
CA GLY A 203 8.84 -21.21 3.59
C GLY A 203 9.28 -21.62 5.00
N THR A 204 10.59 -21.55 5.26
CA THR A 204 11.11 -21.88 6.59
C THR A 204 10.85 -20.76 7.60
N ALA A 205 10.85 -21.10 8.91
CA ALA A 205 10.70 -20.12 9.98
C ALA A 205 11.76 -19.00 9.88
N GLU A 206 12.98 -19.33 9.52
CA GLU A 206 14.08 -18.38 9.35
C GLU A 206 13.79 -17.40 8.18
N GLN A 207 13.28 -17.90 7.06
CA GLN A 207 12.91 -17.07 5.91
C GLN A 207 11.78 -16.12 6.24
N ILE A 208 10.75 -16.59 6.98
CA ILE A 208 9.62 -15.78 7.41
C ILE A 208 10.10 -14.69 8.36
N ASN A 209 10.88 -15.05 9.39
CA ASN A 209 11.42 -14.09 10.35
C ASN A 209 12.33 -13.05 9.66
N PHE A 210 13.14 -13.47 8.70
CA PHE A 210 13.97 -12.55 7.91
C PHE A 210 13.12 -11.54 7.12
N LYS A 211 12.08 -11.99 6.42
CA LYS A 211 11.16 -11.10 5.68
C LYS A 211 10.42 -10.13 6.62
N LEU A 212 9.95 -10.61 7.77
CA LEU A 212 9.29 -9.74 8.76
C LEU A 212 10.24 -8.67 9.30
N GLN A 213 11.51 -9.04 9.56
CA GLN A 213 12.54 -8.09 9.98
C GLN A 213 12.82 -7.05 8.88
N GLU A 214 12.95 -7.49 7.63
CA GLU A 214 13.19 -6.61 6.48
C GLU A 214 12.04 -5.60 6.28
N ILE A 215 10.78 -6.06 6.43
CA ILE A 215 9.59 -5.20 6.41
C ILE A 215 9.66 -4.16 7.53
N TYR A 216 9.92 -4.60 8.77
CA TYR A 216 10.02 -3.70 9.92
C TYR A 216 11.14 -2.67 9.74
N ASP A 217 12.32 -3.09 9.34
CA ASP A 217 13.46 -2.19 9.14
C ASP A 217 13.21 -1.19 8.02
N THR A 218 12.52 -1.59 6.96
CA THR A 218 12.09 -0.70 5.87
C THR A 218 11.07 0.33 6.37
N MET A 219 10.07 -0.08 7.16
CA MET A 219 9.10 0.83 7.78
C MET A 219 9.79 1.84 8.68
N LYS A 220 10.65 1.38 9.58
CA LYS A 220 11.41 2.21 10.50
C LYS A 220 12.32 3.20 9.77
N LEU A 221 13.04 2.73 8.76
CA LEU A 221 13.90 3.58 7.93
C LEU A 221 13.11 4.64 7.18
N SER A 222 11.92 4.31 6.68
CA SER A 222 11.03 5.26 6.01
C SER A 222 10.58 6.37 6.96
N VAL A 223 10.18 6.04 8.19
CA VAL A 223 9.83 7.02 9.23
C VAL A 223 11.04 7.91 9.55
N TYR A 224 12.21 7.32 9.84
CA TYR A 224 13.43 8.08 10.13
C TYR A 224 13.77 9.06 9.01
N LYS A 225 13.79 8.58 7.75
CA LYS A 225 14.06 9.45 6.59
C LYS A 225 13.05 10.59 6.47
N GLY A 226 11.76 10.36 6.71
CA GLY A 226 10.75 11.41 6.73
C GLY A 226 10.99 12.44 7.84
N CYS A 227 11.39 11.99 9.02
CA CYS A 227 11.70 12.85 10.18
C CYS A 227 12.93 13.75 9.96
N ILE A 228 13.85 13.40 9.06
CA ILE A 228 15.06 14.21 8.80
C ILE A 228 15.00 14.98 7.47
N THR A 229 14.03 14.71 6.61
CA THR A 229 13.94 15.31 5.27
C THR A 229 13.06 16.56 5.29
N ALA A 230 13.62 17.71 4.92
CA ALA A 230 12.90 18.97 4.76
C ALA A 230 12.47 19.21 3.31
N GLY A 231 11.74 20.28 3.08
CA GLY A 231 11.43 20.81 1.75
C GLY A 231 9.95 20.72 1.38
N VAL A 232 9.69 20.70 0.08
CA VAL A 232 8.37 20.71 -0.53
C VAL A 232 8.19 19.40 -1.30
N LEU A 233 7.00 18.82 -1.25
CA LEU A 233 6.67 17.61 -1.99
C LEU A 233 6.56 17.90 -3.49
N PRO A 234 6.91 16.92 -4.36
CA PRO A 234 6.82 17.08 -5.80
C PRO A 234 5.37 17.15 -6.29
N GLY A 235 5.12 17.63 -7.52
CA GLY A 235 3.80 17.55 -8.16
C GLY A 235 3.02 18.87 -8.22
N GLY A 236 3.59 20.00 -7.76
CA GLY A 236 3.02 21.34 -8.00
C GLY A 236 2.07 21.88 -6.94
N LEU A 237 1.53 21.07 -6.02
CA LEU A 237 0.67 21.54 -4.91
C LEU A 237 1.43 22.37 -3.86
N LYS A 238 2.77 22.38 -3.92
CA LYS A 238 3.64 23.10 -2.97
C LYS A 238 3.42 22.71 -1.50
N VAL A 239 3.02 21.46 -1.25
CA VAL A 239 2.84 20.92 0.10
C VAL A 239 4.18 20.86 0.81
N LYS A 240 4.33 21.55 1.92
CA LYS A 240 5.53 21.51 2.75
C LYS A 240 5.58 20.20 3.53
N ARG A 241 6.78 19.63 3.67
CA ARG A 241 7.03 18.50 4.58
C ARG A 241 6.90 18.99 6.02
N ARG A 242 6.14 18.27 6.83
CA ARG A 242 5.82 18.62 8.21
C ARG A 242 6.45 17.68 9.23
N ALA A 243 6.74 16.43 8.84
CA ALA A 243 7.27 15.43 9.76
C ALA A 243 8.59 15.86 10.40
N ARG A 244 9.51 16.48 9.63
CA ARG A 244 10.76 16.98 10.18
C ARG A 244 10.56 18.07 11.23
N GLU A 245 9.64 19.01 10.98
CA GLU A 245 9.36 20.10 11.92
C GLU A 245 8.73 19.56 13.21
N LEU A 246 7.81 18.60 13.12
CA LEU A 246 7.22 17.92 14.27
C LEU A 246 8.28 17.17 15.07
N CYS A 247 9.09 16.35 14.40
CA CYS A 247 10.18 15.60 15.03
C CYS A 247 11.16 16.53 15.78
N SER A 248 11.58 17.62 15.14
CA SER A 248 12.49 18.61 15.75
C SER A 248 11.91 19.28 16.97
N LYS A 249 10.61 19.58 16.98
CA LYS A 249 9.91 20.17 18.15
C LYS A 249 9.83 19.16 19.30
N LEU A 250 9.58 17.88 19.00
CA LEU A 250 9.41 16.84 20.00
C LEU A 250 10.74 16.42 20.66
N LEU A 251 11.84 16.48 19.92
CA LEU A 251 13.17 16.07 20.38
C LEU A 251 14.06 17.25 20.78
N GLU A 252 13.57 18.48 20.62
CA GLU A 252 14.34 19.72 20.90
C GLU A 252 15.69 19.78 20.15
N GLU A 253 15.83 18.97 19.09
CA GLU A 253 17.05 18.86 18.28
C GLU A 253 16.70 18.78 16.79
N HIS A 254 17.55 19.36 15.94
CA HIS A 254 17.25 19.52 14.52
C HIS A 254 17.91 18.49 13.60
N GLN A 255 18.87 17.70 14.07
CA GLN A 255 19.58 16.73 13.22
C GLN A 255 20.08 15.50 13.99
N TYR A 256 19.54 14.35 13.62
CA TYR A 256 20.09 13.05 13.98
C TYR A 256 20.82 12.47 12.78
N LYS A 257 22.12 12.23 12.89
CA LYS A 257 22.96 11.73 11.78
C LYS A 257 22.80 10.23 11.56
N THR A 258 22.32 9.50 12.54
CA THR A 258 22.12 8.04 12.49
C THR A 258 20.74 7.69 13.01
N ILE A 259 20.22 6.56 12.54
CA ILE A 259 18.95 6.02 13.02
C ILE A 259 19.03 5.63 14.50
N ASP A 260 20.17 5.09 14.95
CA ASP A 260 20.37 4.67 16.33
C ASP A 260 20.29 5.85 17.30
N ALA A 261 20.92 6.98 16.96
CA ALA A 261 20.84 8.20 17.77
C ALA A 261 19.40 8.75 17.83
N TRP A 262 18.66 8.66 16.74
CA TRP A 262 17.25 9.03 16.70
C TRP A 262 16.39 8.10 17.56
N GLU A 263 16.60 6.79 17.48
CA GLU A 263 15.90 5.81 18.33
C GLU A 263 16.18 6.03 19.83
N GLU A 264 17.45 6.32 20.19
CA GLU A 264 17.80 6.62 21.58
C GLU A 264 17.07 7.87 22.10
N ALA A 265 16.94 8.90 21.26
CA ALA A 265 16.21 10.11 21.61
C ALA A 265 14.69 9.84 21.76
N LEU A 266 14.09 9.02 20.89
CA LEU A 266 12.70 8.61 21.03
C LEU A 266 12.41 7.96 22.39
N ARG A 267 13.30 7.05 22.85
CA ARG A 267 13.13 6.35 24.14
C ARG A 267 13.18 7.27 25.35
N LYS A 268 13.73 8.48 25.20
CA LYS A 268 13.82 9.50 26.26
C LYS A 268 12.63 10.47 26.25
N THR A 269 11.72 10.35 25.29
CA THR A 269 10.57 11.24 25.14
C THR A 269 9.60 11.08 26.32
N PRO A 270 9.07 12.18 26.89
CA PRO A 270 8.05 12.13 27.92
C PRO A 270 6.74 11.50 27.40
N LEU A 271 6.20 10.54 28.16
CA LEU A 271 4.98 9.81 27.78
C LEU A 271 3.73 10.55 28.27
N VAL A 272 3.45 11.72 27.71
CA VAL A 272 2.21 12.48 27.95
C VAL A 272 1.33 12.45 26.70
N PHE A 273 0.02 12.56 26.89
CA PHE A 273 -0.97 12.34 25.83
C PHE A 273 -0.70 13.17 24.56
N ASP A 274 -0.48 14.48 24.71
CA ASP A 274 -0.26 15.40 23.57
C ASP A 274 1.02 15.04 22.80
N THR A 275 2.08 14.69 23.54
CA THR A 275 3.36 14.26 22.94
C THR A 275 3.19 12.95 22.18
N LEU A 276 2.48 11.96 22.75
CA LEU A 276 2.21 10.68 22.09
C LEU A 276 1.39 10.86 20.81
N ASN A 277 0.30 11.64 20.85
CA ASN A 277 -0.51 11.95 19.67
C ASN A 277 0.30 12.65 18.59
N THR A 278 1.20 13.55 18.98
CA THR A 278 2.05 14.26 18.03
C THR A 278 3.07 13.31 17.40
N TRP A 279 3.64 12.36 18.15
CA TRP A 279 4.53 11.34 17.60
C TRP A 279 3.84 10.41 16.62
N ILE A 280 2.65 9.90 16.95
CA ILE A 280 1.88 9.04 16.05
C ILE A 280 1.60 9.77 14.72
N SER A 281 1.19 11.03 14.81
CA SER A 281 0.99 11.88 13.64
C SER A 281 2.29 12.08 12.87
N CYS A 282 3.40 12.40 13.55
CA CYS A 282 4.72 12.59 12.96
C CYS A 282 5.17 11.34 12.18
N PHE A 283 5.03 10.14 12.74
CA PHE A 283 5.42 8.90 12.09
C PHE A 283 4.57 8.63 10.84
N ALA A 284 3.25 8.81 10.93
CA ALA A 284 2.36 8.63 9.79
C ALA A 284 2.67 9.62 8.65
N LEU A 285 2.86 10.91 8.99
CA LEU A 285 3.24 11.93 8.02
C LEU A 285 4.61 11.62 7.38
N ALA A 286 5.59 11.20 8.18
CA ALA A 286 6.94 10.89 7.72
C ALA A 286 6.94 9.87 6.59
N VAL A 287 6.23 8.75 6.77
CA VAL A 287 6.11 7.71 5.74
C VAL A 287 5.40 8.23 4.51
N ASN A 288 4.29 8.98 4.68
CA ASN A 288 3.51 9.44 3.53
C ASN A 288 4.21 10.55 2.75
N GLU A 289 5.01 11.37 3.40
CA GLU A 289 5.88 12.33 2.72
C GLU A 289 7.01 11.65 1.94
N GLN A 290 7.55 10.52 2.43
CA GLN A 290 8.47 9.67 1.67
C GLN A 290 7.74 9.03 0.49
N ASN A 291 6.55 8.46 0.73
CA ASN A 291 5.72 7.87 -0.31
C ASN A 291 5.43 8.87 -1.45
N ALA A 292 4.97 10.07 -1.12
CA ALA A 292 4.66 11.11 -2.11
C ALA A 292 5.88 11.55 -2.94
N ALA A 293 7.08 11.36 -2.44
CA ALA A 293 8.35 11.71 -3.08
C ALA A 293 9.07 10.51 -3.73
N MET A 294 8.36 9.44 -4.06
CA MET A 294 8.93 8.19 -4.60
C MET A 294 9.99 7.56 -3.69
N GLY A 295 9.89 7.76 -2.38
CA GLY A 295 10.74 7.09 -1.41
C GLY A 295 10.36 5.62 -1.24
N LYS A 296 11.30 4.85 -0.67
CA LYS A 296 11.07 3.44 -0.33
C LYS A 296 10.16 3.32 0.88
N ILE A 297 9.10 2.55 0.75
CA ILE A 297 8.09 2.30 1.79
C ILE A 297 7.65 0.84 1.75
N VAL A 298 6.85 0.45 2.74
CA VAL A 298 6.11 -0.82 2.71
C VAL A 298 4.64 -0.53 2.41
N THR A 299 4.12 -1.14 1.35
CA THR A 299 2.68 -1.17 1.06
C THR A 299 1.93 -1.85 2.22
N SER A 300 0.85 -1.25 2.76
CA SER A 300 0.12 -1.83 3.91
C SER A 300 -1.33 -1.29 4.05
N PRO A 301 -2.35 -1.82 3.37
CA PRO A 301 -2.28 -2.72 2.23
C PRO A 301 -1.96 -2.00 0.91
N THR A 302 -1.96 -0.66 0.91
CA THR A 302 -1.65 0.19 -0.25
C THR A 302 -0.57 1.20 0.09
N ASN A 303 0.01 1.84 -0.93
CA ASN A 303 0.97 2.92 -0.74
C ASN A 303 0.30 4.18 -0.14
N GLY A 304 -0.95 4.46 -0.53
CA GLY A 304 -1.72 5.59 0.00
C GLY A 304 -1.94 5.52 1.51
N ALA A 305 -1.97 4.30 2.07
CA ALA A 305 -2.15 4.03 3.50
C ALA A 305 -0.88 3.57 4.23
N ALA A 306 0.29 3.66 3.58
CA ALA A 306 1.54 3.09 4.08
C ALA A 306 2.04 3.67 5.42
N GLY A 307 1.49 4.80 5.87
CA GLY A 307 1.89 5.45 7.12
C GLY A 307 1.18 4.94 8.37
N VAL A 308 0.02 4.29 8.25
CA VAL A 308 -0.77 3.86 9.41
C VAL A 308 -0.07 2.77 10.21
N ILE A 309 0.29 1.67 9.55
CA ILE A 309 0.94 0.51 10.20
C ILE A 309 2.26 0.91 10.88
N PRO A 310 3.22 1.58 10.21
CA PRO A 310 4.47 1.98 10.87
C PRO A 310 4.24 2.92 12.06
N ALA A 311 3.27 3.84 11.96
CA ALA A 311 2.99 4.77 13.05
C ALA A 311 2.52 4.05 14.32
N VAL A 312 1.60 3.08 14.18
CA VAL A 312 1.08 2.31 15.32
C VAL A 312 2.14 1.32 15.83
N LEU A 313 2.88 0.66 14.94
CA LEU A 313 3.92 -0.28 15.31
C LEU A 313 5.06 0.41 16.08
N LEU A 314 5.54 1.58 15.61
CA LEU A 314 6.59 2.34 16.32
C LEU A 314 6.06 2.97 17.61
N TYR A 315 4.77 3.40 17.65
CA TYR A 315 4.13 3.76 18.92
C TYR A 315 4.25 2.62 19.94
N HIS A 316 3.92 1.40 19.55
CA HIS A 316 4.06 0.22 20.43
C HIS A 316 5.52 -0.03 20.82
N GLN A 317 6.45 0.04 19.86
CA GLN A 317 7.86 -0.27 20.10
C GLN A 317 8.60 0.74 20.98
N TYR A 318 8.25 2.03 20.96
CA TYR A 318 8.96 3.07 21.67
C TYR A 318 8.22 3.62 22.89
N PHE A 319 6.89 3.57 22.90
CA PHE A 319 6.08 4.26 23.91
C PHE A 319 5.16 3.33 24.71
N ALA A 320 5.08 2.04 24.37
CA ALA A 320 4.36 1.03 25.14
C ALA A 320 5.35 -0.03 25.67
N VAL A 321 4.83 -0.94 26.52
CA VAL A 321 5.61 -2.10 26.94
C VAL A 321 5.69 -3.08 25.77
N ASN A 322 6.90 -3.33 25.27
CA ASN A 322 7.14 -4.23 24.16
C ASN A 322 8.15 -5.32 24.50
N ARG A 323 8.12 -6.42 23.74
CA ARG A 323 8.99 -7.59 23.83
C ARG A 323 10.00 -7.70 22.67
N GLY A 324 10.32 -6.57 22.06
CA GLY A 324 11.24 -6.52 20.93
C GLY A 324 10.67 -7.13 19.66
N PHE A 325 11.46 -7.93 18.95
CA PHE A 325 11.08 -8.48 17.64
C PHE A 325 9.89 -9.45 17.72
N GLU A 326 9.66 -10.13 18.84
CA GLU A 326 8.49 -11.01 18.95
C GLU A 326 7.18 -10.24 18.89
N ASP A 327 7.12 -9.01 19.42
CA ASP A 327 5.93 -8.16 19.24
C ASP A 327 5.82 -7.64 17.80
N VAL A 328 6.91 -7.30 17.14
CA VAL A 328 6.91 -6.93 15.71
C VAL A 328 6.34 -8.07 14.88
N LYS A 329 6.81 -9.29 15.09
CA LYS A 329 6.35 -10.50 14.42
C LYS A 329 4.86 -10.72 14.65
N LYS A 330 4.41 -10.70 15.93
CA LYS A 330 3.01 -10.84 16.30
C LYS A 330 2.14 -9.78 15.62
N PHE A 331 2.55 -8.52 15.68
CA PHE A 331 1.85 -7.41 15.07
C PHE A 331 1.68 -7.59 13.57
N LEU A 332 2.76 -7.85 12.84
CA LEU A 332 2.74 -7.95 11.37
C LEU A 332 1.96 -9.19 10.89
N LEU A 333 2.07 -10.34 11.57
CA LEU A 333 1.30 -11.52 11.24
C LEU A 333 -0.19 -11.24 11.33
N VAL A 334 -0.66 -10.73 12.48
CA VAL A 334 -2.09 -10.45 12.69
C VAL A 334 -2.59 -9.36 11.74
N ALA A 335 -1.85 -8.24 11.65
CA ALA A 335 -2.22 -7.15 10.75
C ALA A 335 -2.29 -7.61 9.29
N GLY A 336 -1.33 -8.43 8.84
CA GLY A 336 -1.30 -8.96 7.48
C GLY A 336 -2.53 -9.81 7.17
N GLU A 337 -2.92 -10.72 8.06
CA GLU A 337 -4.10 -11.57 7.85
C GLU A 337 -5.41 -10.77 7.82
N ILE A 338 -5.56 -9.76 8.68
CA ILE A 338 -6.70 -8.83 8.58
C ILE A 338 -6.75 -8.21 7.19
N GLY A 339 -5.61 -7.78 6.63
CA GLY A 339 -5.52 -7.27 5.27
C GLY A 339 -5.90 -8.31 4.20
N CYS A 340 -5.49 -9.58 4.37
CA CYS A 340 -5.89 -10.69 3.51
C CYS A 340 -7.41 -10.90 3.52
N MET A 341 -8.03 -10.89 4.70
CA MET A 341 -9.49 -11.05 4.83
C MET A 341 -10.26 -9.90 4.17
N PHE A 342 -9.79 -8.65 4.30
CA PHE A 342 -10.39 -7.52 3.58
C PHE A 342 -10.22 -7.63 2.07
N LYS A 343 -9.06 -8.07 1.58
CA LYS A 343 -8.84 -8.27 0.14
C LYS A 343 -9.77 -9.36 -0.41
N LYS A 344 -9.98 -10.44 0.32
CA LYS A 344 -10.86 -11.56 -0.07
C LYS A 344 -12.34 -11.23 0.04
N GLY A 345 -12.75 -10.64 1.15
CA GLY A 345 -14.17 -10.37 1.46
C GLY A 345 -14.71 -9.03 0.95
N ALA A 346 -13.84 -8.12 0.49
CA ALA A 346 -14.21 -6.79 -0.02
C ALA A 346 -13.22 -6.35 -1.10
N THR A 347 -12.43 -5.31 -0.84
CA THR A 347 -11.38 -4.81 -1.73
C THR A 347 -10.33 -4.02 -0.94
N ILE A 348 -9.11 -3.94 -1.48
CA ILE A 348 -8.06 -3.02 -1.03
C ILE A 348 -7.73 -1.98 -2.10
N SER A 349 -8.63 -1.74 -3.05
CA SER A 349 -8.45 -0.79 -4.16
C SER A 349 -9.26 0.49 -3.93
N ALA A 350 -8.60 1.65 -3.90
CA ALA A 350 -9.27 2.95 -3.80
C ALA A 350 -10.16 3.24 -5.02
N ALA A 351 -9.79 2.72 -6.19
CA ALA A 351 -10.58 2.85 -7.41
C ALA A 351 -11.92 2.07 -7.36
N GLU A 352 -12.01 1.06 -6.49
CA GLU A 352 -13.22 0.27 -6.27
C GLU A 352 -13.99 0.72 -5.03
N GLY A 353 -13.30 0.92 -3.92
CA GLY A 353 -13.90 1.14 -2.60
C GLY A 353 -13.69 2.54 -1.98
N GLY A 354 -12.97 3.45 -2.63
CA GLY A 354 -12.57 4.70 -1.99
C GLY A 354 -11.47 4.51 -0.94
N CYS A 355 -11.17 5.56 -0.16
CA CYS A 355 -10.15 5.48 0.90
C CYS A 355 -10.54 4.60 2.11
N GLN A 356 -11.79 4.18 2.27
CA GLN A 356 -12.14 3.16 3.24
C GLN A 356 -11.39 1.84 2.95
N ALA A 357 -11.16 1.52 1.66
CA ALA A 357 -10.40 0.35 1.22
C ALA A 357 -8.89 0.46 1.45
N GLU A 358 -8.37 1.65 1.70
CA GLU A 358 -6.96 1.89 1.99
C GLU A 358 -6.74 2.23 3.47
N ILE A 359 -7.12 3.44 3.88
CA ILE A 359 -6.93 3.94 5.26
C ILE A 359 -7.76 3.13 6.26
N GLY A 360 -9.02 2.81 5.91
CA GLY A 360 -9.90 2.01 6.78
C GLY A 360 -9.32 0.61 7.01
N VAL A 361 -8.92 -0.07 5.94
CA VAL A 361 -8.28 -1.40 6.04
C VAL A 361 -6.98 -1.33 6.83
N SER A 362 -6.09 -0.36 6.52
CA SER A 362 -4.83 -0.19 7.25
C SER A 362 -5.05 0.11 8.75
N SER A 363 -6.08 0.89 9.08
CA SER A 363 -6.47 1.17 10.46
C SER A 363 -6.98 -0.08 11.18
N ALA A 364 -7.80 -0.90 10.53
CA ALA A 364 -8.27 -2.18 11.05
C ALA A 364 -7.12 -3.18 11.27
N MET A 365 -6.20 -3.28 10.30
CA MET A 365 -4.97 -4.06 10.40
C MET A 365 -4.13 -3.65 11.61
N ALA A 366 -3.91 -2.34 11.77
CA ALA A 366 -3.11 -1.78 12.86
C ALA A 366 -3.77 -1.97 14.22
N ALA A 367 -5.09 -1.80 14.31
CA ALA A 367 -5.86 -2.02 15.54
C ALA A 367 -5.76 -3.47 16.01
N ALA A 368 -5.94 -4.42 15.10
CA ALA A 368 -5.83 -5.85 15.38
C ALA A 368 -4.40 -6.23 15.83
N GLY A 369 -3.38 -5.78 15.08
CA GLY A 369 -1.97 -6.04 15.40
C GLY A 369 -1.59 -5.51 16.78
N LEU A 370 -2.00 -4.27 17.10
CA LEU A 370 -1.76 -3.67 18.42
C LEU A 370 -2.49 -4.43 19.53
N THR A 371 -3.75 -4.77 19.32
CA THR A 371 -4.55 -5.54 20.30
C THR A 371 -3.92 -6.90 20.61
N ALA A 372 -3.39 -7.58 19.61
CA ALA A 372 -2.67 -8.84 19.78
C ALA A 372 -1.39 -8.67 20.63
N CYS A 373 -0.61 -7.62 20.38
CA CYS A 373 0.60 -7.32 21.15
C CYS A 373 0.29 -6.96 22.61
N LEU A 374 -0.83 -6.31 22.86
CA LEU A 374 -1.31 -5.95 24.21
C LEU A 374 -2.01 -7.09 24.94
N GLY A 375 -2.05 -8.30 24.36
CA GLY A 375 -2.57 -9.52 25.00
C GLY A 375 -4.08 -9.71 24.86
N GLY A 376 -4.71 -9.03 23.92
CA GLY A 376 -6.13 -9.22 23.62
C GLY A 376 -6.44 -10.64 23.09
N SER A 377 -7.60 -11.17 23.46
CA SER A 377 -8.11 -12.43 22.92
C SER A 377 -8.42 -12.32 21.42
N THR A 378 -8.54 -13.45 20.72
CA THR A 378 -8.91 -13.47 19.29
C THR A 378 -10.19 -12.69 19.02
N LYS A 379 -11.19 -12.78 19.89
CA LYS A 379 -12.44 -12.01 19.78
C LYS A 379 -12.20 -10.51 19.92
N GLN A 380 -11.34 -10.07 20.85
CA GLN A 380 -10.98 -8.66 21.02
C GLN A 380 -10.15 -8.14 19.83
N ILE A 381 -9.29 -8.97 19.25
CA ILE A 381 -8.52 -8.63 18.04
C ILE A 381 -9.46 -8.35 16.87
N LEU A 382 -10.44 -9.23 16.62
CA LEU A 382 -11.44 -9.04 15.56
C LEU A 382 -12.36 -7.84 15.85
N MET A 383 -12.76 -7.63 17.11
CA MET A 383 -13.53 -6.47 17.55
C MET A 383 -12.76 -5.15 17.31
N ALA A 384 -11.46 -5.12 17.58
CA ALA A 384 -10.65 -3.93 17.32
C ALA A 384 -10.58 -3.59 15.81
N ALA A 385 -10.44 -4.62 14.96
CA ALA A 385 -10.46 -4.43 13.50
C ALA A 385 -11.82 -3.93 13.00
N GLU A 386 -12.91 -4.49 13.54
CA GLU A 386 -14.27 -4.09 13.25
C GLU A 386 -14.50 -2.62 13.64
N ILE A 387 -14.24 -2.21 14.89
CA ILE A 387 -14.41 -0.83 15.39
C ILE A 387 -13.60 0.15 14.53
N ALA A 388 -12.36 -0.20 14.16
CA ALA A 388 -11.54 0.66 13.33
C ALA A 388 -12.15 0.83 11.92
N MET A 389 -12.67 -0.22 11.30
CA MET A 389 -13.26 -0.15 9.96
C MET A 389 -14.60 0.57 9.97
N GLU A 390 -15.50 0.31 10.92
CA GLU A 390 -16.82 0.96 10.94
C GLU A 390 -16.70 2.50 10.95
N HIS A 391 -15.67 3.03 11.63
CA HIS A 391 -15.39 4.47 11.68
C HIS A 391 -14.70 5.04 10.42
N HIS A 392 -14.48 4.20 9.40
CA HIS A 392 -13.96 4.59 8.09
C HIS A 392 -14.95 4.33 6.95
N LEU A 393 -16.11 3.72 7.22
CA LEU A 393 -17.15 3.47 6.21
C LEU A 393 -17.55 4.77 5.51
N GLY A 394 -17.63 4.73 4.18
CA GLY A 394 -17.97 5.90 3.35
C GLY A 394 -16.81 6.87 3.08
N LEU A 395 -15.58 6.59 3.53
CA LEU A 395 -14.44 7.48 3.28
C LEU A 395 -14.08 7.46 1.78
N THR A 396 -14.29 8.62 1.13
CA THR A 396 -14.06 8.84 -0.31
C THR A 396 -12.57 8.89 -0.66
N CYS A 397 -12.22 8.69 -1.94
CA CYS A 397 -10.89 8.93 -2.48
C CYS A 397 -10.93 10.04 -3.53
N ASP A 398 -10.62 11.25 -3.12
CA ASP A 398 -10.74 12.49 -3.87
C ASP A 398 -9.45 13.35 -3.77
N PRO A 399 -8.27 12.78 -4.14
CA PRO A 399 -6.99 13.47 -3.99
C PRO A 399 -6.89 14.67 -4.93
N ILE A 400 -6.40 15.81 -4.40
CA ILE A 400 -6.25 17.04 -5.17
C ILE A 400 -5.21 16.82 -6.27
N GLN A 401 -5.58 17.10 -7.53
CA GLN A 401 -4.76 16.85 -8.73
C GLN A 401 -4.31 15.38 -8.90
N GLY A 402 -4.98 14.43 -8.27
CA GLY A 402 -4.56 13.02 -8.27
C GLY A 402 -3.25 12.76 -7.52
N LEU A 403 -2.79 13.68 -6.69
CA LEU A 403 -1.55 13.53 -5.93
C LEU A 403 -1.83 12.86 -4.58
N VAL A 404 -1.08 11.81 -4.22
CA VAL A 404 -1.16 11.14 -2.92
C VAL A 404 -0.53 12.02 -1.83
N GLN A 405 -1.10 13.22 -1.65
CA GLN A 405 -0.63 14.24 -0.72
C GLN A 405 -1.78 14.77 0.13
N VAL A 406 -2.75 15.47 -0.46
CA VAL A 406 -3.89 16.05 0.24
C VAL A 406 -5.18 15.43 -0.30
N PRO A 407 -5.99 14.80 0.56
CA PRO A 407 -5.89 14.68 2.02
C PRO A 407 -5.17 13.41 2.52
N CYS A 408 -4.51 12.64 1.66
CA CYS A 408 -3.99 11.29 1.96
C CYS A 408 -3.03 11.29 3.16
N ILE A 409 -2.13 12.29 3.26
CA ILE A 409 -1.13 12.37 4.34
C ILE A 409 -1.82 12.50 5.71
N GLU A 410 -2.78 13.40 5.85
CA GLU A 410 -3.53 13.60 7.08
C GLU A 410 -4.41 12.40 7.43
N ARG A 411 -5.02 11.76 6.43
CA ARG A 411 -5.84 10.56 6.63
C ARG A 411 -5.05 9.42 7.28
N ASN A 412 -3.76 9.26 6.96
CA ASN A 412 -2.92 8.27 7.61
C ASN A 412 -2.71 8.55 9.11
N SER A 413 -2.48 9.81 9.48
CA SER A 413 -2.39 10.21 10.89
C SER A 413 -3.70 9.90 11.63
N MET A 414 -4.84 10.26 11.06
CA MET A 414 -6.15 9.98 11.64
C MET A 414 -6.44 8.48 11.72
N GLY A 415 -6.06 7.71 10.70
CA GLY A 415 -6.18 6.25 10.69
C GLY A 415 -5.37 5.57 11.80
N ALA A 416 -4.14 6.06 12.05
CA ALA A 416 -3.29 5.55 13.12
C ALA A 416 -3.86 5.84 14.52
N ILE A 417 -4.36 7.05 14.75
CA ILE A 417 -5.01 7.43 16.02
C ILE A 417 -6.27 6.60 16.25
N LYS A 418 -7.12 6.43 15.22
CA LYS A 418 -8.33 5.59 15.32
C LYS A 418 -7.97 4.13 15.61
N ALA A 419 -6.91 3.59 15.02
CA ALA A 419 -6.45 2.23 15.28
C ALA A 419 -6.10 2.01 16.75
N ILE A 420 -5.37 2.95 17.37
CA ILE A 420 -4.99 2.88 18.79
C ILE A 420 -6.24 2.99 19.66
N MET A 421 -7.17 3.88 19.33
CA MET A 421 -8.42 4.03 20.06
C MET A 421 -9.30 2.77 19.94
N ALA A 422 -9.42 2.19 18.75
CA ALA A 422 -10.17 0.95 18.52
C ALA A 422 -9.59 -0.22 19.32
N SER A 423 -8.25 -0.36 19.35
CA SER A 423 -7.56 -1.34 20.18
C SER A 423 -7.89 -1.14 21.66
N ASN A 424 -7.84 0.10 22.15
CA ASN A 424 -8.17 0.41 23.55
C ASN A 424 -9.62 0.08 23.89
N LEU A 425 -10.57 0.45 23.03
CA LEU A 425 -12.01 0.11 23.22
C LEU A 425 -12.22 -1.40 23.28
N ALA A 426 -11.61 -2.15 22.35
CA ALA A 426 -11.75 -3.61 22.31
C ALA A 426 -11.15 -4.31 23.54
N LEU A 427 -9.98 -3.85 24.00
CA LEU A 427 -9.33 -4.42 25.20
C LEU A 427 -10.13 -4.19 26.49
N ASN A 428 -10.84 -3.07 26.60
CA ASN A 428 -11.65 -2.73 27.76
C ASN A 428 -13.14 -3.13 27.59
N GLY A 429 -13.53 -3.56 26.38
CA GLY A 429 -14.87 -4.03 26.08
C GLY A 429 -15.03 -5.55 26.28
N ASN A 430 -16.29 -6.00 26.29
CA ASN A 430 -16.63 -7.41 26.24
C ASN A 430 -17.09 -7.77 24.82
N PRO A 431 -16.35 -8.62 24.07
CA PRO A 431 -16.71 -8.99 22.70
C PRO A 431 -18.06 -9.71 22.57
N GLU A 432 -18.56 -10.32 23.66
CA GLU A 432 -19.87 -10.99 23.66
C GLU A 432 -21.03 -9.99 23.59
N ASP A 433 -20.80 -8.73 23.94
CA ASP A 433 -21.82 -7.67 23.91
C ASP A 433 -21.81 -6.93 22.56
N ALA A 434 -20.86 -7.24 21.65
CA ALA A 434 -20.76 -6.61 20.36
C ALA A 434 -21.94 -6.99 19.44
N ILE A 435 -22.65 -5.99 18.93
CA ILE A 435 -23.78 -6.18 17.98
C ILE A 435 -23.26 -6.43 16.56
N VAL A 436 -22.18 -5.73 16.18
CA VAL A 436 -21.53 -5.87 14.88
C VAL A 436 -20.30 -6.75 15.01
N ASN A 437 -20.11 -7.69 14.10
CA ASN A 437 -18.90 -8.50 14.04
C ASN A 437 -18.04 -8.11 12.83
N PHE A 438 -16.80 -8.62 12.82
CA PHE A 438 -15.81 -8.31 11.78
C PHE A 438 -16.32 -8.65 10.37
N ASP A 439 -16.98 -9.80 10.18
CA ASP A 439 -17.42 -10.24 8.86
C ASP A 439 -18.56 -9.36 8.31
N GLN A 440 -19.40 -8.84 9.21
CA GLN A 440 -20.46 -7.89 8.85
C GLN A 440 -19.89 -6.55 8.39
N VAL A 441 -18.84 -6.03 9.06
CA VAL A 441 -18.23 -4.75 8.65
C VAL A 441 -17.47 -4.88 7.34
N VAL A 442 -16.81 -6.03 7.08
CA VAL A 442 -16.17 -6.31 5.78
C VAL A 442 -17.19 -6.27 4.65
N LYS A 443 -18.33 -6.95 4.82
CA LYS A 443 -19.43 -6.94 3.86
C LYS A 443 -20.02 -5.53 3.67
N THR A 444 -20.24 -4.80 4.75
CA THR A 444 -20.76 -3.42 4.70
C THR A 444 -19.79 -2.49 3.98
N MET A 445 -18.49 -2.66 4.19
CA MET A 445 -17.47 -1.90 3.45
C MET A 445 -17.57 -2.14 1.95
N TRP A 446 -17.74 -3.41 1.51
CA TRP A 446 -17.92 -3.74 0.10
C TRP A 446 -19.18 -3.08 -0.48
N GLU A 447 -20.33 -3.24 0.20
CA GLU A 447 -21.61 -2.66 -0.25
C GLU A 447 -21.54 -1.13 -0.32
N THR A 448 -20.93 -0.49 0.69
CA THR A 448 -20.70 0.97 0.71
C THR A 448 -19.81 1.40 -0.46
N GLY A 449 -18.74 0.64 -0.73
CA GLY A 449 -17.88 0.85 -1.87
C GLY A 449 -18.65 0.78 -3.20
N GLN A 450 -19.49 -0.22 -3.38
CA GLN A 450 -20.32 -0.36 -4.60
C GLN A 450 -21.32 0.80 -4.76
N ALA A 451 -21.91 1.27 -3.67
CA ALA A 451 -22.85 2.40 -3.65
C ALA A 451 -22.16 3.76 -3.83
N MET A 452 -20.87 3.88 -3.60
CA MET A 452 -20.13 5.13 -3.74
C MET A 452 -20.07 5.57 -5.20
N ASN A 453 -20.41 6.84 -5.47
CA ASN A 453 -20.32 7.43 -6.80
C ASN A 453 -18.86 7.37 -7.33
N SER A 454 -18.70 7.06 -8.61
CA SER A 454 -17.39 6.93 -9.27
C SER A 454 -16.50 8.17 -9.14
N ASN A 455 -17.09 9.37 -9.07
CA ASN A 455 -16.33 10.62 -8.90
C ASN A 455 -15.55 10.70 -7.57
N PHE A 456 -15.88 9.84 -6.61
CA PHE A 456 -15.21 9.74 -5.30
C PHE A 456 -14.28 8.52 -5.18
N LYS A 457 -13.94 7.87 -6.30
CA LYS A 457 -13.12 6.67 -6.37
C LYS A 457 -11.84 6.89 -7.17
N GLU A 458 -10.91 7.66 -6.62
CA GLU A 458 -9.56 7.89 -7.20
C GLU A 458 -9.58 8.52 -8.62
N THR A 459 -10.58 9.36 -8.92
CA THR A 459 -10.70 10.02 -10.23
C THR A 459 -10.29 11.48 -10.24
N SER A 460 -10.24 12.12 -9.06
CA SER A 460 -10.07 13.57 -8.91
C SER A 460 -11.15 14.42 -9.63
N GLU A 461 -12.32 13.83 -9.89
CA GLU A 461 -13.45 14.47 -10.59
C GLU A 461 -14.56 14.90 -9.62
N GLY A 462 -14.36 14.75 -8.31
CA GLY A 462 -15.32 15.09 -7.27
C GLY A 462 -14.67 15.47 -5.93
N GLY A 463 -15.49 15.79 -4.94
CA GLY A 463 -15.06 16.04 -3.57
C GLY A 463 -14.06 17.18 -3.45
N LEU A 464 -13.02 17.00 -2.64
CA LEU A 464 -11.97 18.00 -2.40
C LEU A 464 -11.22 18.40 -3.68
N ALA A 465 -11.07 17.45 -4.62
CA ALA A 465 -10.32 17.68 -5.84
C ALA A 465 -10.86 18.84 -6.70
N ILE A 466 -12.18 19.06 -6.70
CA ILE A 466 -12.83 20.11 -7.49
C ILE A 466 -13.12 21.41 -6.70
N HIS A 467 -13.11 21.32 -5.36
CA HIS A 467 -13.43 22.49 -4.52
C HIS A 467 -12.19 23.28 -4.07
N VAL A 468 -11.01 22.73 -4.25
CA VAL A 468 -9.76 23.43 -3.94
C VAL A 468 -9.19 24.07 -5.19
N ALA A 469 -9.22 25.40 -5.26
CA ALA A 469 -8.61 26.15 -6.35
C ALA A 469 -7.09 26.02 -6.28
N VAL A 470 -6.49 25.33 -7.24
CA VAL A 470 -5.03 25.26 -7.39
C VAL A 470 -4.63 26.26 -8.45
N SER A 471 -3.90 27.32 -8.03
CA SER A 471 -3.32 28.26 -8.97
C SER A 471 -2.21 27.57 -9.76
N PHE A 472 -2.43 27.32 -11.04
CA PHE A 472 -1.33 27.00 -11.93
C PHE A 472 -0.50 28.27 -12.13
N PRO A 473 0.82 28.27 -11.96
CA PRO A 473 1.63 29.30 -12.55
C PRO A 473 1.40 29.21 -14.05
N SER A 474 0.77 30.23 -14.64
CA SER A 474 0.76 30.39 -16.09
C SER A 474 2.21 30.37 -16.59
N CYS A 475 2.52 29.41 -17.44
CA CYS A 475 3.76 29.37 -18.21
C CYS A 475 3.89 30.60 -19.08
#